data_e0e875ed58f18931248d42455a11706a
#
_entry.id   e0e875ed58f18931248d42455a11706a
#
_cell.length_a   1.000
_cell.length_b   1.000
_cell.length_c   1.000
_cell.angle_alpha   90.00
_cell.angle_beta   90.00
_cell.angle_gamma   90.00
#
_symmetry.space_group_name_H-M   'P 1'
#
loop_
_entity.id
_entity.type
_entity.pdbx_description
1 polymer ?
#
loop_
_entity_poly.entity_id
_entity_poly.type
_entity_poly.pdbx_seq_one_letter_code
_entity_poly.pdbx_strand_id
1 'polypeptide(L)'
;MRTGECMKGLELSREELVECENAIEESIVRVVELSNQNGAVIALSGGIDSSLVATLASRVVDAYGLILPDPASNEPQDAQDAVDLAKSLGISYEIIEIGDIVAAIYASRPKLGPKECTLAYANVKPRVRMIMNYFASNLDGRIVLGTGNKTELLMGYFTKYGDGGVDMLPIGDLYKTRVRQMARHMGVPENIISKPPSAGLWKGQTDEREMGIAYETLDKVLYGSFDLGLSYGEVEKDTGIDEATFTKIMERVKNNEHKSATPPIVDIDAVLTIRHTK
;
A
#
# COMPACT_ATOMS: atom_id res chain seq x y z
N MET A 1 28.62 14.32 12.92
CA MET A 1 28.97 12.91 12.66
C MET A 1 27.71 12.06 12.50
N ARG A 2 26.93 12.23 11.44
CA ARG A 2 25.77 11.37 11.11
C ARG A 2 25.49 11.29 9.60
N THR A 3 26.50 11.60 8.77
CA THR A 3 26.41 11.42 7.32
C THR A 3 26.64 9.95 6.98
N GLY A 4 25.77 9.37 6.18
CA GLY A 4 25.77 7.95 5.80
C GLY A 4 24.89 7.05 6.68
N GLU A 5 24.16 7.59 7.69
CA GLU A 5 23.27 6.80 8.53
C GLU A 5 21.92 6.49 7.83
N CYS A 6 21.43 7.39 6.96
CA CYS A 6 20.20 7.14 6.19
C CYS A 6 20.34 5.94 5.25
N MET A 7 21.53 5.73 4.68
CA MET A 7 21.81 4.60 3.81
C MET A 7 21.83 3.27 4.57
N LYS A 8 22.50 3.26 5.73
CA LYS A 8 22.69 2.02 6.52
C LYS A 8 21.40 1.55 7.18
N GLY A 9 20.53 2.46 7.59
CA GLY A 9 19.29 2.09 8.27
C GLY A 9 18.20 1.51 7.34
N LEU A 10 18.27 1.75 6.03
CA LEU A 10 17.34 1.14 5.06
C LEU A 10 17.78 -0.25 4.58
N GLU A 11 19.04 -0.60 4.77
CA GLU A 11 19.56 -1.94 4.47
C GLU A 11 19.35 -2.83 5.69
N LEU A 12 18.65 -3.94 5.51
CA LEU A 12 18.43 -4.94 6.55
C LEU A 12 19.44 -6.06 6.43
N SER A 13 20.08 -6.43 7.53
CA SER A 13 20.86 -7.66 7.65
C SER A 13 19.97 -8.88 7.51
N ARG A 14 20.59 -10.05 7.34
CA ARG A 14 19.83 -11.31 7.26
C ARG A 14 19.06 -11.60 8.55
N GLU A 15 19.64 -11.27 9.69
CA GLU A 15 19.02 -11.42 11.00
C GLU A 15 17.80 -10.52 11.14
N GLU A 16 17.92 -9.24 10.75
CA GLU A 16 16.83 -8.28 10.78
C GLU A 16 15.70 -8.65 9.80
N LEU A 17 16.02 -9.24 8.63
CA LEU A 17 15.00 -9.76 7.71
C LEU A 17 14.17 -10.88 8.35
N VAL A 18 14.82 -11.81 9.06
CA VAL A 18 14.13 -12.89 9.80
C VAL A 18 13.28 -12.34 10.95
N GLU A 19 13.79 -11.34 11.69
CA GLU A 19 13.04 -10.69 12.75
C GLU A 19 11.79 -9.97 12.20
N CYS A 20 11.92 -9.26 11.08
CA CYS A 20 10.80 -8.61 10.39
C CYS A 20 9.77 -9.65 9.89
N GLU A 21 10.23 -10.76 9.27
CA GLU A 21 9.37 -11.86 8.84
C GLU A 21 8.52 -12.38 10.01
N ASN A 22 9.17 -12.78 11.10
CA ASN A 22 8.50 -13.32 12.29
C ASN A 22 7.49 -12.32 12.89
N ALA A 23 7.89 -11.04 13.04
CA ALA A 23 7.02 -10.00 13.60
C ALA A 23 5.78 -9.75 12.74
N ILE A 24 5.91 -9.79 11.42
CA ILE A 24 4.77 -9.62 10.50
C ILE A 24 3.86 -10.85 10.56
N GLU A 25 4.43 -12.06 10.48
CA GLU A 25 3.67 -13.31 10.52
C GLU A 25 2.89 -13.46 11.85
N GLU A 26 3.53 -13.21 12.99
CA GLU A 26 2.88 -13.22 14.31
C GLU A 26 1.75 -12.18 14.39
N SER A 27 1.97 -10.99 13.81
CA SER A 27 0.96 -9.93 13.79
C SER A 27 -0.26 -10.32 12.94
N ILE A 28 -0.05 -10.99 11.80
CA ILE A 28 -1.15 -11.49 10.95
C ILE A 28 -1.99 -12.52 11.73
N VAL A 29 -1.34 -13.51 12.34
CA VAL A 29 -2.03 -14.52 13.17
C VAL A 29 -2.85 -13.86 14.27
N ARG A 30 -2.22 -12.94 15.02
CA ARG A 30 -2.86 -12.23 16.12
C ARG A 30 -4.11 -11.46 15.68
N VAL A 31 -4.06 -10.76 14.54
CA VAL A 31 -5.22 -9.98 14.06
C VAL A 31 -6.35 -10.90 13.62
N VAL A 32 -6.04 -12.02 12.92
CA VAL A 32 -7.05 -13.03 12.55
C VAL A 32 -7.73 -13.62 13.78
N GLU A 33 -6.96 -14.00 14.81
CA GLU A 33 -7.47 -14.56 16.06
C GLU A 33 -8.33 -13.56 16.85
N LEU A 34 -7.82 -12.32 17.03
CA LEU A 34 -8.56 -11.27 17.77
C LEU A 34 -9.87 -10.86 17.09
N SER A 35 -9.92 -10.93 15.76
CA SER A 35 -11.15 -10.67 15.00
C SER A 35 -12.09 -11.86 14.90
N ASN A 36 -11.69 -13.02 15.45
CA ASN A 36 -12.45 -14.28 15.37
C ASN A 36 -12.82 -14.65 13.93
N GLN A 37 -11.86 -14.47 13.00
CA GLN A 37 -12.03 -14.77 11.60
C GLN A 37 -11.29 -16.07 11.21
N ASN A 38 -11.66 -16.66 10.07
CA ASN A 38 -11.12 -17.94 9.60
C ASN A 38 -9.79 -17.83 8.88
N GLY A 39 -9.39 -16.62 8.45
CA GLY A 39 -8.20 -16.37 7.66
C GLY A 39 -8.18 -14.96 7.06
N ALA A 40 -7.52 -14.81 5.93
CA ALA A 40 -7.34 -13.51 5.30
C ALA A 40 -7.64 -13.55 3.79
N VAL A 41 -8.16 -12.44 3.25
CA VAL A 41 -8.28 -12.17 1.82
C VAL A 41 -7.25 -11.11 1.41
N ILE A 42 -6.59 -11.32 0.27
CA ILE A 42 -5.58 -10.42 -0.28
C ILE A 42 -5.90 -10.13 -1.75
N ALA A 43 -5.94 -8.85 -2.13
CA ALA A 43 -5.98 -8.48 -3.53
C ALA A 43 -4.61 -8.71 -4.18
N LEU A 44 -4.52 -9.69 -5.08
CA LEU A 44 -3.30 -10.02 -5.82
C LEU A 44 -3.25 -9.22 -7.12
N SER A 45 -2.37 -8.23 -7.16
CA SER A 45 -2.20 -7.36 -8.32
C SER A 45 -1.13 -7.83 -9.31
N GLY A 46 -0.32 -8.83 -8.94
CA GLY A 46 0.89 -9.22 -9.67
C GLY A 46 2.07 -8.25 -9.44
N GLY A 47 1.94 -7.29 -8.52
CA GLY A 47 3.01 -6.41 -8.07
C GLY A 47 3.70 -6.93 -6.81
N ILE A 48 4.89 -6.38 -6.51
CA ILE A 48 5.76 -6.84 -5.43
C ILE A 48 5.09 -6.78 -4.04
N ASP A 49 4.34 -5.73 -3.73
CA ASP A 49 3.74 -5.53 -2.42
C ASP A 49 2.67 -6.60 -2.12
N SER A 50 1.74 -6.81 -3.05
CA SER A 50 0.71 -7.85 -2.93
C SER A 50 1.31 -9.25 -2.88
N SER A 51 2.39 -9.47 -3.63
CA SER A 51 3.10 -10.74 -3.65
C SER A 51 3.81 -11.03 -2.32
N LEU A 52 4.43 -10.03 -1.72
CA LEU A 52 5.06 -10.16 -0.39
C LEU A 52 4.03 -10.45 0.69
N VAL A 53 2.91 -9.68 0.73
CA VAL A 53 1.84 -9.90 1.71
C VAL A 53 1.23 -11.29 1.57
N ALA A 54 0.97 -11.75 0.33
CA ALA A 54 0.44 -13.09 0.10
C ALA A 54 1.41 -14.18 0.53
N THR A 55 2.71 -14.00 0.28
CA THR A 55 3.74 -14.97 0.67
C THR A 55 3.83 -15.09 2.20
N LEU A 56 3.83 -13.96 2.92
CA LEU A 56 3.84 -13.95 4.39
C LEU A 56 2.55 -14.58 4.96
N ALA A 57 1.38 -14.16 4.48
CA ALA A 57 0.10 -14.64 4.99
C ALA A 57 -0.11 -16.15 4.73
N SER A 58 0.28 -16.65 3.55
CA SER A 58 0.10 -18.07 3.19
C SER A 58 0.83 -19.06 4.09
N ARG A 59 1.83 -18.60 4.84
CA ARG A 59 2.62 -19.44 5.74
C ARG A 59 1.98 -19.64 7.11
N VAL A 60 1.10 -18.73 7.50
CA VAL A 60 0.62 -18.67 8.89
C VAL A 60 -0.90 -18.65 9.05
N VAL A 61 -1.65 -18.31 8.00
CA VAL A 61 -3.13 -18.32 8.02
C VAL A 61 -3.71 -18.90 6.73
N ASP A 62 -5.00 -19.26 6.74
CA ASP A 62 -5.73 -19.59 5.52
C ASP A 62 -5.90 -18.33 4.65
N ALA A 63 -5.00 -18.18 3.67
CA ALA A 63 -4.96 -17.05 2.75
C ALA A 63 -5.79 -17.32 1.49
N TYR A 64 -6.57 -16.31 1.08
CA TYR A 64 -7.39 -16.35 -0.14
C TYR A 64 -7.05 -15.17 -1.04
N GLY A 65 -6.73 -15.45 -2.30
CA GLY A 65 -6.32 -14.44 -3.28
C GLY A 65 -7.48 -13.95 -4.14
N LEU A 66 -7.70 -12.63 -4.23
CA LEU A 66 -8.57 -12.03 -5.23
C LEU A 66 -7.74 -11.34 -6.31
N ILE A 67 -7.90 -11.77 -7.57
CA ILE A 67 -7.28 -11.17 -8.74
C ILE A 67 -8.35 -10.35 -9.45
N LEU A 68 -8.22 -9.03 -9.39
CA LEU A 68 -9.27 -8.07 -9.78
C LEU A 68 -8.80 -7.18 -10.95
N PRO A 69 -8.57 -7.76 -12.15
CA PRO A 69 -8.09 -7.00 -13.29
C PRO A 69 -9.15 -6.05 -13.83
N ASP A 70 -8.67 -4.89 -14.32
CA ASP A 70 -9.42 -4.03 -15.23
C ASP A 70 -8.70 -4.06 -16.59
N PRO A 71 -9.24 -4.74 -17.62
CA PRO A 71 -8.59 -4.87 -18.92
C PRO A 71 -8.30 -3.53 -19.61
N ALA A 72 -8.98 -2.45 -19.20
CA ALA A 72 -8.75 -1.12 -19.74
C ALA A 72 -7.47 -0.45 -19.19
N SER A 73 -6.92 -0.92 -18.07
CA SER A 73 -5.78 -0.29 -17.41
C SER A 73 -4.64 -1.23 -17.00
N ASN A 74 -4.93 -2.50 -16.76
CA ASN A 74 -3.92 -3.48 -16.33
C ASN A 74 -3.29 -4.19 -17.53
N GLU A 75 -2.03 -4.55 -17.43
CA GLU A 75 -1.39 -5.43 -18.39
C GLU A 75 -1.82 -6.89 -18.11
N PRO A 76 -2.11 -7.71 -19.15
CA PRO A 76 -2.51 -9.11 -18.95
C PRO A 76 -1.49 -9.93 -18.17
N GLN A 77 -0.21 -9.58 -18.27
CA GLN A 77 0.88 -10.26 -17.56
C GLN A 77 0.76 -10.11 -16.04
N ASP A 78 0.21 -9.00 -15.55
CA ASP A 78 0.04 -8.80 -14.10
C ASP A 78 -0.93 -9.81 -13.49
N ALA A 79 -2.05 -10.07 -14.17
CA ALA A 79 -3.01 -11.08 -13.73
C ALA A 79 -2.39 -12.50 -13.81
N GLN A 80 -1.58 -12.78 -14.86
CA GLN A 80 -0.90 -14.07 -14.99
C GLN A 80 0.15 -14.26 -13.87
N ASP A 81 0.96 -13.24 -13.55
CA ASP A 81 1.94 -13.31 -12.47
C ASP A 81 1.25 -13.52 -11.10
N ALA A 82 0.09 -12.90 -10.88
CA ALA A 82 -0.72 -13.11 -9.67
C ALA A 82 -1.23 -14.57 -9.58
N VAL A 83 -1.71 -15.14 -10.69
CA VAL A 83 -2.14 -16.55 -10.78
C VAL A 83 -1.00 -17.49 -10.49
N ASP A 84 0.16 -17.27 -11.12
CA ASP A 84 1.33 -18.13 -10.99
C ASP A 84 1.88 -18.09 -9.55
N LEU A 85 1.88 -16.92 -8.92
CA LEU A 85 2.21 -16.77 -7.52
C LEU A 85 1.23 -17.54 -6.62
N ALA A 86 -0.09 -17.34 -6.78
CA ALA A 86 -1.10 -18.03 -5.98
C ALA A 86 -0.96 -19.56 -6.06
N LYS A 87 -0.71 -20.08 -7.26
CA LYS A 87 -0.44 -21.52 -7.46
C LYS A 87 0.84 -21.98 -6.76
N SER A 88 1.90 -21.19 -6.84
CA SER A 88 3.19 -21.54 -6.21
C SER A 88 3.10 -21.54 -4.68
N LEU A 89 2.26 -20.68 -4.11
CA LEU A 89 1.99 -20.60 -2.67
C LEU A 89 0.94 -21.62 -2.21
N GLY A 90 0.24 -22.29 -3.13
CA GLY A 90 -0.82 -23.26 -2.82
C GLY A 90 -2.07 -22.60 -2.21
N ILE A 91 -2.28 -21.30 -2.38
CA ILE A 91 -3.46 -20.60 -1.91
C ILE A 91 -4.62 -20.67 -2.92
N SER A 92 -5.84 -20.75 -2.40
CA SER A 92 -7.05 -20.61 -3.22
C SER A 92 -7.18 -19.21 -3.76
N TYR A 93 -7.68 -19.05 -4.99
CA TYR A 93 -7.85 -17.74 -5.60
C TYR A 93 -9.03 -17.70 -6.54
N GLU A 94 -9.52 -16.49 -6.81
CA GLU A 94 -10.55 -16.21 -7.81
C GLU A 94 -10.12 -15.04 -8.69
N ILE A 95 -10.55 -15.05 -9.96
CA ILE A 95 -10.33 -13.96 -10.91
C ILE A 95 -11.68 -13.34 -11.23
N ILE A 96 -11.82 -12.04 -10.95
CA ILE A 96 -13.04 -11.28 -11.20
C ILE A 96 -12.67 -9.99 -11.94
N GLU A 97 -13.05 -9.89 -13.20
CA GLU A 97 -12.88 -8.65 -13.99
C GLU A 97 -13.81 -7.56 -13.45
N ILE A 98 -13.23 -6.40 -13.12
CA ILE A 98 -13.99 -5.27 -12.54
C ILE A 98 -14.45 -4.25 -13.59
N GLY A 99 -14.12 -4.44 -14.86
CA GLY A 99 -14.37 -3.48 -15.94
C GLY A 99 -15.84 -3.06 -16.06
N ASP A 100 -16.76 -4.01 -16.04
CA ASP A 100 -18.20 -3.74 -16.17
C ASP A 100 -18.76 -2.99 -14.94
N ILE A 101 -18.26 -3.30 -13.74
CA ILE A 101 -18.67 -2.61 -12.50
C ILE A 101 -18.20 -1.15 -12.55
N VAL A 102 -16.95 -0.93 -12.96
CA VAL A 102 -16.38 0.41 -13.14
C VAL A 102 -17.14 1.20 -14.21
N ALA A 103 -17.45 0.57 -15.34
CA ALA A 103 -18.23 1.18 -16.42
C ALA A 103 -19.65 1.57 -15.96
N ALA A 104 -20.33 0.73 -15.18
CA ALA A 104 -21.64 1.03 -14.63
C ALA A 104 -21.61 2.26 -13.70
N ILE A 105 -20.57 2.39 -12.86
CA ILE A 105 -20.39 3.56 -12.00
C ILE A 105 -20.16 4.83 -12.86
N TYR A 106 -19.33 4.76 -13.90
CA TYR A 106 -19.11 5.90 -14.79
C TYR A 106 -20.41 6.31 -15.50
N ALA A 107 -21.18 5.35 -15.99
CA ALA A 107 -22.46 5.58 -16.66
C ALA A 107 -23.51 6.26 -15.76
N SER A 108 -23.41 6.09 -14.42
CA SER A 108 -24.32 6.75 -13.47
C SER A 108 -24.17 8.27 -13.43
N ARG A 109 -23.07 8.82 -13.95
CA ARG A 109 -22.76 10.26 -13.96
C ARG A 109 -22.36 10.76 -15.37
N PRO A 110 -23.23 10.67 -16.38
CA PRO A 110 -22.88 10.88 -17.79
C PRO A 110 -22.49 12.32 -18.17
N LYS A 111 -22.76 13.29 -17.30
CA LYS A 111 -22.41 14.71 -17.54
C LYS A 111 -20.95 15.06 -17.28
N LEU A 112 -20.18 14.14 -16.69
CA LEU A 112 -18.75 14.34 -16.39
C LEU A 112 -17.95 13.48 -17.38
N GLY A 113 -17.25 14.12 -18.32
CA GLY A 113 -16.35 13.42 -19.23
C GLY A 113 -15.07 12.97 -18.55
N PRO A 114 -14.46 11.83 -19.00
CA PRO A 114 -13.21 11.31 -18.40
C PRO A 114 -12.05 12.31 -18.44
N LYS A 115 -12.05 13.25 -19.38
CA LYS A 115 -10.99 14.25 -19.53
C LYS A 115 -11.03 15.35 -18.47
N GLU A 116 -12.19 15.58 -17.84
CA GLU A 116 -12.41 16.68 -16.90
C GLU A 116 -12.15 16.28 -15.43
N CYS A 117 -12.16 14.98 -15.12
CA CYS A 117 -12.05 14.47 -13.75
C CYS A 117 -11.21 13.19 -13.67
N THR A 118 -9.99 13.19 -14.22
CA THR A 118 -9.15 11.97 -14.34
C THR A 118 -8.92 11.28 -12.98
N LEU A 119 -8.62 12.04 -11.92
CA LEU A 119 -8.41 11.47 -10.59
C LEU A 119 -9.69 10.87 -9.98
N ALA A 120 -10.84 11.51 -10.20
CA ALA A 120 -12.13 10.99 -9.70
C ALA A 120 -12.46 9.64 -10.37
N TYR A 121 -12.24 9.51 -11.68
CA TYR A 121 -12.42 8.26 -12.39
C TYR A 121 -11.40 7.20 -11.97
N ALA A 122 -10.12 7.57 -11.87
CA ALA A 122 -9.06 6.67 -11.43
C ALA A 122 -9.37 6.06 -10.05
N ASN A 123 -9.83 6.87 -9.10
CA ASN A 123 -10.15 6.45 -7.74
C ASN A 123 -11.39 5.53 -7.62
N VAL A 124 -12.19 5.36 -8.67
CA VAL A 124 -13.30 4.37 -8.69
C VAL A 124 -12.73 2.95 -8.64
N LYS A 125 -11.69 2.66 -9.42
CA LYS A 125 -11.14 1.30 -9.55
C LYS A 125 -10.66 0.72 -8.22
N PRO A 126 -9.79 1.37 -7.42
CA PRO A 126 -9.39 0.84 -6.12
C PRO A 126 -10.55 0.75 -5.12
N ARG A 127 -11.59 1.59 -5.23
CA ARG A 127 -12.79 1.47 -4.42
C ARG A 127 -13.65 0.28 -4.80
N VAL A 128 -13.77 -0.03 -6.09
CA VAL A 128 -14.42 -1.27 -6.55
C VAL A 128 -13.66 -2.49 -6.03
N ARG A 129 -12.33 -2.49 -6.12
CA ARG A 129 -11.50 -3.59 -5.56
C ARG A 129 -11.71 -3.75 -4.05
N MET A 130 -11.78 -2.66 -3.31
CA MET A 130 -12.06 -2.69 -1.87
C MET A 130 -13.42 -3.31 -1.58
N ILE A 131 -14.47 -2.93 -2.33
CA ILE A 131 -15.80 -3.52 -2.18
C ILE A 131 -15.75 -5.04 -2.42
N MET A 132 -15.05 -5.50 -3.46
CA MET A 132 -14.91 -6.93 -3.77
C MET A 132 -14.14 -7.68 -2.69
N ASN A 133 -13.07 -7.08 -2.13
CA ASN A 133 -12.33 -7.67 -1.02
C ASN A 133 -13.21 -7.86 0.22
N TYR A 134 -13.97 -6.83 0.62
CA TYR A 134 -14.85 -6.92 1.77
C TYR A 134 -16.09 -7.81 1.50
N PHE A 135 -16.56 -7.90 0.27
CA PHE A 135 -17.60 -8.82 -0.08
C PHE A 135 -17.15 -10.29 0.11
N ALA A 136 -15.98 -10.65 -0.40
CA ALA A 136 -15.38 -11.96 -0.16
C ALA A 136 -15.06 -12.20 1.33
N SER A 137 -14.47 -11.19 2.00
CA SER A 137 -14.17 -11.22 3.43
C SER A 137 -15.42 -11.59 4.25
N ASN A 138 -16.53 -10.92 4.00
CA ASN A 138 -17.78 -11.15 4.74
C ASN A 138 -18.44 -12.49 4.42
N LEU A 139 -18.32 -13.00 3.19
CA LEU A 139 -18.85 -14.30 2.81
C LEU A 139 -18.13 -15.45 3.53
N ASP A 140 -16.81 -15.36 3.67
CA ASP A 140 -15.98 -16.46 4.14
C ASP A 140 -15.49 -16.26 5.59
N GLY A 141 -15.86 -15.16 6.25
CA GLY A 141 -15.39 -14.84 7.59
C GLY A 141 -13.87 -14.62 7.63
N ARG A 142 -13.35 -13.73 6.78
CA ARG A 142 -11.93 -13.41 6.66
C ARG A 142 -11.66 -11.94 6.95
N ILE A 143 -10.42 -11.59 7.29
CA ILE A 143 -9.99 -10.18 7.32
C ILE A 143 -9.41 -9.76 5.96
N VAL A 144 -9.43 -8.47 5.67
CA VAL A 144 -8.79 -7.89 4.48
C VAL A 144 -7.37 -7.45 4.81
N LEU A 145 -6.35 -8.11 4.25
CA LEU A 145 -4.97 -7.66 4.33
C LEU A 145 -4.67 -6.68 3.19
N GLY A 146 -4.28 -5.47 3.56
CA GLY A 146 -3.81 -4.45 2.64
C GLY A 146 -2.35 -4.63 2.26
N THR A 147 -1.99 -4.03 1.15
CA THR A 147 -0.65 -4.16 0.54
C THR A 147 0.13 -2.84 0.52
N GLY A 148 -0.40 -1.78 1.16
CA GLY A 148 0.26 -0.49 1.26
C GLY A 148 1.53 -0.58 2.11
N ASN A 149 2.61 0.02 1.62
CA ASN A 149 3.89 0.12 2.31
C ASN A 149 4.09 1.51 2.94
N LYS A 150 5.11 1.68 3.80
CA LYS A 150 5.37 2.93 4.54
C LYS A 150 5.56 4.13 3.63
N THR A 151 6.28 3.96 2.52
CA THR A 151 6.51 5.05 1.56
C THR A 151 5.21 5.56 0.96
N GLU A 152 4.34 4.64 0.52
CA GLU A 152 3.03 4.97 -0.03
C GLU A 152 2.13 5.63 1.01
N LEU A 153 2.12 5.12 2.24
CA LEU A 153 1.33 5.69 3.34
C LEU A 153 1.76 7.12 3.68
N LEU A 154 3.06 7.37 3.84
CA LEU A 154 3.59 8.70 4.11
C LEU A 154 3.29 9.68 2.97
N MET A 155 3.53 9.26 1.73
CA MET A 155 3.27 10.08 0.55
C MET A 155 1.77 10.27 0.24
N GLY A 156 0.90 9.52 0.92
CA GLY A 156 -0.52 9.45 0.60
C GLY A 156 -0.78 8.92 -0.81
N TYR A 157 0.11 8.06 -1.31
CA TYR A 157 0.04 7.48 -2.64
C TYR A 157 -0.85 6.22 -2.63
N PHE A 158 -2.08 6.43 -2.23
CA PHE A 158 -3.16 5.44 -2.20
C PHE A 158 -4.52 6.14 -2.24
N THR A 159 -5.56 5.42 -2.57
CA THR A 159 -6.95 5.93 -2.55
C THR A 159 -7.57 5.67 -1.19
N LYS A 160 -7.92 6.76 -0.47
CA LYS A 160 -8.67 6.65 0.79
C LYS A 160 -9.98 5.90 0.55
N TYR A 161 -10.25 4.87 1.38
CA TYR A 161 -11.38 3.95 1.20
C TYR A 161 -11.40 3.22 -0.15
N GLY A 162 -10.23 3.04 -0.73
CA GLY A 162 -9.97 2.15 -1.84
C GLY A 162 -8.95 1.11 -1.40
N ASP A 163 -7.76 1.13 -1.96
CA ASP A 163 -6.62 0.31 -1.52
C ASP A 163 -6.14 0.62 -0.09
N GLY A 164 -6.47 1.80 0.46
CA GLY A 164 -6.29 2.12 1.88
C GLY A 164 -7.44 1.68 2.80
N GLY A 165 -8.50 1.05 2.27
CA GLY A 165 -9.63 0.52 3.04
C GLY A 165 -9.42 -0.98 3.34
N VAL A 166 -8.75 -1.29 4.46
CA VAL A 166 -8.31 -2.63 4.84
C VAL A 166 -8.35 -2.79 6.36
N ASP A 167 -8.28 -4.03 6.85
CA ASP A 167 -8.29 -4.32 8.29
C ASP A 167 -6.88 -4.29 8.89
N MET A 168 -5.86 -4.64 8.10
CA MET A 168 -4.46 -4.65 8.52
C MET A 168 -3.55 -4.33 7.33
N LEU A 169 -2.44 -3.66 7.59
CA LEU A 169 -1.34 -3.37 6.65
C LEU A 169 -0.06 -4.09 7.10
N PRO A 170 0.15 -5.37 6.75
CA PRO A 170 1.28 -6.17 7.23
C PRO A 170 2.65 -5.56 6.93
N ILE A 171 2.77 -4.86 5.79
CA ILE A 171 4.01 -4.20 5.35
C ILE A 171 3.97 -2.68 5.49
N GLY A 172 3.00 -2.15 6.25
CA GLY A 172 2.78 -0.70 6.41
C GLY A 172 3.92 0.07 7.09
N ASP A 173 4.86 -0.60 7.75
CA ASP A 173 6.07 -0.01 8.32
C ASP A 173 7.34 -0.31 7.51
N LEU A 174 7.23 -1.00 6.38
CA LEU A 174 8.35 -1.23 5.48
C LEU A 174 8.40 -0.16 4.38
N TYR A 175 9.54 0.53 4.27
CA TYR A 175 9.82 1.36 3.10
C TYR A 175 9.92 0.51 1.83
N LYS A 176 9.66 1.09 0.66
CA LYS A 176 9.67 0.34 -0.62
C LYS A 176 10.99 -0.40 -0.87
N THR A 177 12.10 0.20 -0.49
CA THR A 177 13.43 -0.42 -0.55
C THR A 177 13.54 -1.66 0.35
N ARG A 178 12.96 -1.62 1.55
CA ARG A 178 12.88 -2.76 2.46
C ARG A 178 11.88 -3.82 1.96
N VAL A 179 10.78 -3.42 1.34
CA VAL A 179 9.85 -4.36 0.67
C VAL A 179 10.58 -5.19 -0.38
N ARG A 180 11.46 -4.58 -1.20
CA ARG A 180 12.27 -5.31 -2.18
C ARG A 180 13.24 -6.30 -1.54
N GLN A 181 13.84 -5.95 -0.39
CA GLN A 181 14.72 -6.85 0.35
C GLN A 181 13.94 -8.02 0.97
N MET A 182 12.80 -7.73 1.62
CA MET A 182 11.91 -8.75 2.17
C MET A 182 11.36 -9.67 1.10
N ALA A 183 10.96 -9.14 -0.07
CA ALA A 183 10.46 -9.96 -1.17
C ALA A 183 11.51 -10.96 -1.68
N ARG A 184 12.78 -10.54 -1.80
CA ARG A 184 13.88 -11.46 -2.14
C ARG A 184 14.14 -12.49 -1.05
N HIS A 185 14.12 -12.06 0.22
CA HIS A 185 14.28 -12.94 1.36
C HIS A 185 13.19 -14.02 1.40
N MET A 186 11.95 -13.63 1.12
CA MET A 186 10.78 -14.51 1.10
C MET A 186 10.67 -15.37 -0.18
N GLY A 187 11.56 -15.18 -1.16
CA GLY A 187 11.55 -15.95 -2.39
C GLY A 187 10.47 -15.57 -3.40
N VAL A 188 9.96 -14.33 -3.34
CA VAL A 188 9.08 -13.79 -4.38
C VAL A 188 9.81 -13.81 -5.73
N PRO A 189 9.16 -14.25 -6.83
CA PRO A 189 9.81 -14.36 -8.15
C PRO A 189 10.43 -13.04 -8.63
N GLU A 190 11.66 -13.11 -9.17
CA GLU A 190 12.42 -11.92 -9.58
C GLU A 190 11.74 -11.13 -10.71
N ASN A 191 10.96 -11.79 -11.58
CA ASN A 191 10.16 -11.08 -12.59
C ASN A 191 9.11 -10.15 -11.97
N ILE A 192 8.60 -10.45 -10.77
CA ILE A 192 7.70 -9.59 -10.01
C ILE A 192 8.49 -8.48 -9.30
N ILE A 193 9.62 -8.83 -8.66
CA ILE A 193 10.45 -7.86 -7.92
C ILE A 193 11.01 -6.77 -8.83
N SER A 194 11.42 -7.13 -10.04
CA SER A 194 12.07 -6.22 -11.00
C SER A 194 11.09 -5.36 -11.80
N LYS A 195 9.78 -5.60 -11.71
CA LYS A 195 8.79 -4.75 -12.36
C LYS A 195 8.84 -3.32 -11.87
N PRO A 196 8.71 -2.32 -12.76
CA PRO A 196 8.50 -0.94 -12.35
C PRO A 196 7.23 -0.82 -11.49
N PRO A 197 7.29 -0.20 -10.31
CA PRO A 197 6.11 0.00 -9.46
C PRO A 197 5.04 0.83 -10.17
N SER A 198 3.77 0.39 -10.06
CA SER A 198 2.64 1.09 -10.67
C SER A 198 1.35 0.83 -9.87
N ALA A 199 0.57 1.88 -9.65
CA ALA A 199 -0.77 1.77 -9.09
C ALA A 199 -1.80 1.16 -10.08
N GLY A 200 -1.46 0.99 -11.36
CA GLY A 200 -2.30 0.34 -12.37
C GLY A 200 -3.65 1.01 -12.62
N LEU A 201 -3.74 2.33 -12.46
CA LEU A 201 -4.98 3.10 -12.65
C LEU A 201 -5.23 3.45 -14.11
N TRP A 202 -4.16 3.60 -14.90
CA TRP A 202 -4.20 3.80 -16.34
C TRP A 202 -2.98 3.15 -17.01
N LYS A 203 -3.10 2.91 -18.30
CA LYS A 203 -2.07 2.23 -19.08
C LYS A 203 -0.75 3.02 -19.11
N GLY A 204 0.36 2.35 -18.81
CA GLY A 204 1.70 2.95 -18.82
C GLY A 204 2.02 3.86 -17.62
N GLN A 205 1.19 3.85 -16.56
CA GLN A 205 1.49 4.52 -15.30
C GLN A 205 2.74 3.91 -14.66
N THR A 206 3.58 4.76 -14.06
CA THR A 206 4.63 4.34 -13.13
C THR A 206 4.67 5.31 -11.97
N ASP A 207 4.81 4.79 -10.76
CA ASP A 207 4.79 5.57 -9.52
C ASP A 207 5.88 6.63 -9.49
N GLU A 208 7.12 6.26 -9.86
CA GLU A 208 8.27 7.16 -9.85
C GLU A 208 8.11 8.33 -10.84
N ARG A 209 7.48 8.06 -12.00
CA ARG A 209 7.20 9.12 -12.98
C ARG A 209 6.14 10.09 -12.46
N GLU A 210 5.16 9.62 -11.71
CA GLU A 210 4.10 10.44 -11.13
C GLU A 210 4.59 11.20 -9.88
N MET A 211 5.42 10.57 -9.06
CA MET A 211 6.03 11.21 -7.89
C MET A 211 7.17 12.16 -8.27
N GLY A 212 7.81 11.95 -9.43
CA GLY A 212 8.94 12.74 -9.90
C GLY A 212 10.27 12.43 -9.20
N ILE A 213 10.34 11.31 -8.48
CA ILE A 213 11.53 10.88 -7.73
C ILE A 213 11.57 9.34 -7.65
N ALA A 214 12.77 8.78 -7.69
CA ALA A 214 12.99 7.35 -7.52
C ALA A 214 12.76 6.92 -6.07
N TYR A 215 12.23 5.71 -5.86
CA TYR A 215 11.96 5.19 -4.52
C TYR A 215 13.20 5.12 -3.63
N GLU A 216 14.37 4.80 -4.19
CA GLU A 216 15.63 4.74 -3.44
C GLU A 216 16.00 6.08 -2.80
N THR A 217 15.75 7.18 -3.51
CA THR A 217 16.01 8.53 -2.98
C THR A 217 14.89 8.96 -2.05
N LEU A 218 13.64 8.72 -2.43
CA LEU A 218 12.48 9.06 -1.63
C LEU A 218 12.50 8.39 -0.25
N ASP A 219 12.80 7.09 -0.20
CA ASP A 219 12.86 6.34 1.05
C ASP A 219 13.95 6.89 2.00
N LYS A 220 15.11 7.31 1.46
CA LYS A 220 16.15 7.95 2.27
C LYS A 220 15.69 9.28 2.85
N VAL A 221 15.00 10.09 2.05
CA VAL A 221 14.45 11.38 2.51
C VAL A 221 13.43 11.15 3.62
N LEU A 222 12.49 10.22 3.41
CA LEU A 222 11.44 9.92 4.38
C LEU A 222 12.02 9.29 5.65
N TYR A 223 12.90 8.29 5.53
CA TYR A 223 13.55 7.65 6.66
C TYR A 223 14.40 8.64 7.48
N GLY A 224 15.21 9.47 6.80
CA GLY A 224 15.99 10.51 7.47
C GLY A 224 15.12 11.49 8.24
N SER A 225 14.02 11.93 7.64
CA SER A 225 13.15 12.95 8.24
C SER A 225 12.25 12.40 9.35
N PHE A 226 11.62 11.24 9.15
CA PHE A 226 10.57 10.72 10.04
C PHE A 226 11.08 9.71 11.06
N ASP A 227 12.04 8.87 10.73
CA ASP A 227 12.56 7.86 11.67
C ASP A 227 13.80 8.37 12.41
N LEU A 228 14.70 9.13 11.76
CA LEU A 228 15.91 9.66 12.36
C LEU A 228 15.78 11.10 12.87
N GLY A 229 14.75 11.83 12.47
CA GLY A 229 14.53 13.23 12.87
C GLY A 229 15.60 14.20 12.33
N LEU A 230 16.18 13.89 11.15
CA LEU A 230 17.22 14.69 10.53
C LEU A 230 16.68 15.97 9.92
N SER A 231 17.46 17.03 9.97
CA SER A 231 17.21 18.29 9.26
C SER A 231 17.39 18.13 7.76
N TYR A 232 16.84 19.08 6.96
CA TYR A 232 17.08 19.13 5.51
C TYR A 232 18.57 19.04 5.15
N GLY A 233 19.42 19.85 5.78
CA GLY A 233 20.86 19.86 5.46
C GLY A 233 21.59 18.55 5.80
N GLU A 234 21.07 17.73 6.70
CA GLU A 234 21.61 16.39 6.97
C GLU A 234 21.11 15.39 5.91
N VAL A 235 19.83 15.45 5.54
CA VAL A 235 19.25 14.61 4.48
C VAL A 235 19.87 14.94 3.12
N GLU A 236 20.08 16.23 2.79
CA GLU A 236 20.73 16.69 1.55
C GLU A 236 22.12 16.07 1.38
N LYS A 237 22.93 16.03 2.44
CA LYS A 237 24.28 15.45 2.39
C LYS A 237 24.29 13.97 2.01
N ASP A 238 23.27 13.22 2.42
CA ASP A 238 23.16 11.79 2.15
C ASP A 238 22.48 11.48 0.81
N THR A 239 21.59 12.36 0.35
CA THR A 239 20.72 12.10 -0.81
C THR A 239 21.05 12.98 -2.03
N GLY A 240 21.69 14.12 -1.82
CA GLY A 240 21.89 15.14 -2.86
C GLY A 240 20.60 15.84 -3.31
N ILE A 241 19.51 15.72 -2.54
CA ILE A 241 18.23 16.31 -2.90
C ILE A 241 18.25 17.83 -2.70
N ASP A 242 17.69 18.58 -3.65
CA ASP A 242 17.55 20.04 -3.50
C ASP A 242 16.39 20.40 -2.54
N GLU A 243 16.49 21.61 -1.95
CA GLU A 243 15.53 22.10 -0.95
C GLU A 243 14.10 22.20 -1.50
N ALA A 244 13.94 22.54 -2.77
CA ALA A 244 12.62 22.67 -3.38
C ALA A 244 11.93 21.31 -3.51
N THR A 245 12.67 20.28 -3.88
CA THR A 245 12.16 18.88 -3.95
C THR A 245 11.89 18.33 -2.56
N PHE A 246 12.79 18.56 -1.58
CA PHE A 246 12.57 18.19 -0.19
C PHE A 246 11.28 18.82 0.36
N THR A 247 11.11 20.13 0.19
CA THR A 247 9.92 20.86 0.65
C THR A 247 8.63 20.30 0.04
N LYS A 248 8.63 20.01 -1.27
CA LYS A 248 7.48 19.40 -1.95
C LYS A 248 7.11 18.03 -1.37
N ILE A 249 8.10 17.21 -1.01
CA ILE A 249 7.87 15.92 -0.37
C ILE A 249 7.22 16.13 1.01
N MET A 250 7.76 17.00 1.85
CA MET A 250 7.22 17.29 3.18
C MET A 250 5.80 17.87 3.13
N GLU A 251 5.54 18.79 2.20
CA GLU A 251 4.20 19.33 1.97
C GLU A 251 3.23 18.24 1.52
N ARG A 252 3.66 17.35 0.63
CA ARG A 252 2.82 16.23 0.16
C ARG A 252 2.48 15.29 1.30
N VAL A 253 3.43 14.93 2.16
CA VAL A 253 3.18 14.11 3.36
C VAL A 253 2.14 14.79 4.23
N LYS A 254 2.38 16.05 4.62
CA LYS A 254 1.46 16.83 5.47
C LYS A 254 0.05 16.93 4.89
N ASN A 255 -0.07 17.21 3.61
CA ASN A 255 -1.36 17.38 2.95
C ASN A 255 -2.17 16.06 2.84
N ASN A 256 -1.50 14.91 2.95
CA ASN A 256 -2.11 13.59 2.82
C ASN A 256 -2.29 12.85 4.17
N GLU A 257 -1.84 13.37 5.30
CA GLU A 257 -2.00 12.75 6.63
C GLU A 257 -3.45 12.32 6.91
N HIS A 258 -4.42 13.12 6.46
CA HIS A 258 -5.84 12.81 6.61
C HIS A 258 -6.29 11.50 5.95
N LYS A 259 -5.50 10.94 5.01
CA LYS A 259 -5.85 9.69 4.34
C LYS A 259 -5.63 8.48 5.24
N SER A 260 -4.60 8.51 6.09
CA SER A 260 -4.25 7.45 7.04
C SER A 260 -4.92 7.61 8.40
N ALA A 261 -5.53 8.77 8.65
CA ALA A 261 -6.24 9.04 9.90
C ALA A 261 -7.67 8.50 9.87
N THR A 262 -8.15 8.05 11.04
CA THR A 262 -9.58 7.79 11.24
C THR A 262 -10.37 9.10 11.06
N PRO A 263 -11.66 9.03 10.68
CA PRO A 263 -12.50 10.22 10.62
C PRO A 263 -12.48 10.97 11.96
N PRO A 264 -12.26 12.31 11.97
CA PRO A 264 -12.24 13.06 13.20
C PRO A 264 -13.62 13.05 13.87
N ILE A 265 -13.63 12.82 15.18
CA ILE A 265 -14.84 12.90 16.02
C ILE A 265 -14.85 14.25 16.68
N VAL A 266 -15.99 14.95 16.63
CA VAL A 266 -16.15 16.24 17.32
C VAL A 266 -16.24 15.99 18.83
N ASP A 267 -15.34 16.60 19.59
CA ASP A 267 -15.38 16.54 21.07
C ASP A 267 -16.44 17.52 21.59
N ILE A 268 -17.64 16.99 21.83
CA ILE A 268 -18.77 17.78 22.32
C ILE A 268 -18.60 18.14 23.80
N ASP A 269 -17.97 17.28 24.60
CA ASP A 269 -17.76 17.51 26.02
C ASP A 269 -16.82 18.68 26.26
N ALA A 270 -15.78 18.84 25.45
CA ALA A 270 -14.90 20.01 25.49
C ALA A 270 -15.68 21.32 25.24
N VAL A 271 -16.65 21.31 24.31
CA VAL A 271 -17.48 22.49 23.99
C VAL A 271 -18.44 22.81 25.14
N LEU A 272 -19.04 21.80 25.77
CA LEU A 272 -19.98 21.98 26.87
C LEU A 272 -19.29 22.44 28.15
N THR A 273 -18.12 21.94 28.45
CA THR A 273 -17.33 22.35 29.64
C THR A 273 -16.97 23.83 29.62
N ILE A 274 -16.66 24.41 28.44
CA ILE A 274 -16.38 25.85 28.28
C ILE A 274 -17.60 26.73 28.66
N ARG A 275 -18.81 26.24 28.48
CA ARG A 275 -20.06 26.99 28.83
C ARG A 275 -20.35 26.99 30.31
N HIS A 276 -19.87 26.07 31.08
CA HIS A 276 -20.09 25.96 32.53
C HIS A 276 -19.03 26.70 33.36
N THR A 277 -17.95 27.16 32.73
CA THR A 277 -16.85 27.91 33.38
C THR A 277 -16.89 29.42 33.14
N LYS A 278 -17.94 29.94 32.49
CA LYS A 278 -18.25 31.38 32.33
C LYS A 278 -19.54 31.73 33.09
#